data_87e7c639fac2b0cad036af6b28708b0a
#
_entry.id   87e7c639fac2b0cad036af6b28708b0a
#
_cell.length_a   1.000
_cell.length_b   1.000
_cell.length_c   1.000
_cell.angle_alpha   90.00
_cell.angle_beta   90.00
_cell.angle_gamma   90.00
#
_symmetry.space_group_name_H-M   'P 1'
#
loop_
_entity.id
_entity.type
_entity.pdbx_description
1 polymer ?
#
loop_
_entity_poly.entity_id
_entity_poly.type
_entity_poly.pdbx_seq_one_letter_code
_entity_poly.pdbx_strand_id
1 'polypeptide(L)'
;MRACLFLSKAILILLLTALAPDARAQSFPAQKDTAFSTHSPVPVLALNARKTAYLQTLGLVWGFLKYYHPAVAAGRYNWDNELFRFLPQYLAAVEDTPQRDAMLYGWIKSLGPVEAGTVQPTPQNAKLTPDLGWIQNSGFSEPLRNVLLEIQRAKRSKAQYYVRLHEGAGNPEFLHEIAYDKTALPDAGLRLLALYRYWNMVQYFFPYKNLIGEDWKAVLAEMIPQFALAETDTAYVFTTQELIGRIHDTHANIWGGTPILKGYFGKLFPPVELSMLDSQLVVTTYLSDSLGAKSGLLPGDVITHINGRPVRDIFKEKKRRFPASNEAARARDFADAALRSNDSTVSVTFEHAGKSETKAVFLYDREMLYGAEKAPSKEAMFRMLPGNIAYVNNGLLRRDTLAALWPQIQGSRALIIDDRNYPSEFVIHDFCNYLLPKPTVFFHLTQPSTEQPGLFRREAAPPSGQVNKNPYKDKVAILVNEQSQSSAEFHAMAYQTHPNAKVIGSQTAGADGNVSEIILPGGLKTRFSGIGIYYPDGRETQRVGVAVDIVVRPTAAGLAAGKDEVLERALEWVNSGK
;
A
#
# COMPACT_ATOMS: atom_id res chain seq x y z
N MET A 1 -31.34 -13.78 -61.32
CA MET A 1 -31.98 -13.07 -60.21
C MET A 1 -31.27 -13.34 -58.90
N ARG A 2 -30.07 -12.87 -58.70
CA ARG A 2 -29.34 -12.84 -57.40
C ARG A 2 -28.16 -11.88 -57.54
N ALA A 3 -28.42 -10.57 -57.63
CA ALA A 3 -27.38 -9.54 -57.66
C ALA A 3 -27.96 -8.17 -57.33
N CYS A 4 -28.76 -8.02 -56.27
CA CYS A 4 -29.30 -6.71 -55.87
C CYS A 4 -29.55 -6.57 -54.35
N LEU A 5 -28.78 -7.28 -53.49
CA LEU A 5 -29.00 -7.19 -52.01
C LEU A 5 -27.72 -6.90 -51.20
N PHE A 6 -26.66 -6.39 -51.85
CA PHE A 6 -25.39 -6.03 -51.16
C PHE A 6 -25.04 -4.55 -51.16
N LEU A 7 -25.87 -3.66 -51.68
CA LEU A 7 -25.56 -2.22 -51.73
C LEU A 7 -26.29 -1.33 -50.69
N SER A 8 -27.16 -1.90 -49.85
CA SER A 8 -27.93 -1.09 -48.88
C SER A 8 -27.40 -1.12 -47.43
N LYS A 9 -26.35 -1.89 -47.12
CA LYS A 9 -25.74 -1.91 -45.79
C LYS A 9 -24.44 -1.12 -45.65
N ALA A 10 -23.85 -0.67 -46.73
CA ALA A 10 -22.60 0.10 -46.70
C ALA A 10 -22.81 1.63 -46.56
N ILE A 11 -24.01 2.14 -46.74
CA ILE A 11 -24.29 3.60 -46.67
C ILE A 11 -24.77 4.03 -45.27
N LEU A 12 -25.18 3.10 -44.41
CA LEU A 12 -25.66 3.43 -43.05
C LEU A 12 -24.54 3.48 -42.01
N ILE A 13 -23.32 3.04 -42.32
CA ILE A 13 -22.17 3.09 -41.43
C ILE A 13 -21.34 4.39 -41.61
N LEU A 14 -21.50 5.12 -42.68
CA LEU A 14 -20.75 6.34 -42.97
C LEU A 14 -21.42 7.64 -42.49
N LEU A 15 -22.64 7.58 -41.89
CA LEU A 15 -23.37 8.75 -41.38
C LEU A 15 -23.47 8.80 -39.86
N LEU A 16 -22.86 7.84 -39.13
CA LEU A 16 -22.82 7.82 -37.67
C LEU A 16 -21.44 8.22 -37.07
N THR A 17 -20.46 8.56 -37.92
CA THR A 17 -19.14 9.03 -37.45
C THR A 17 -19.00 10.55 -37.41
N ALA A 18 -20.06 11.33 -37.67
CA ALA A 18 -19.99 12.78 -37.76
C ALA A 18 -20.58 13.55 -36.58
N LEU A 19 -20.94 12.89 -35.46
CA LEU A 19 -21.43 13.56 -34.26
C LEU A 19 -20.87 12.90 -32.97
N ALA A 20 -19.59 12.56 -32.94
CA ALA A 20 -18.88 12.54 -31.65
C ALA A 20 -18.57 14.03 -31.35
N PRO A 21 -19.12 14.64 -30.32
CA PRO A 21 -18.61 15.93 -29.90
C PRO A 21 -17.12 15.73 -29.61
N ASP A 22 -16.28 16.52 -30.29
CA ASP A 22 -14.89 16.70 -29.89
C ASP A 22 -14.88 16.91 -28.37
N ALA A 23 -14.60 15.89 -27.62
CA ALA A 23 -14.21 16.00 -26.22
C ALA A 23 -12.85 16.70 -26.25
N ARG A 24 -12.85 18.01 -26.55
CA ARG A 24 -11.69 18.86 -26.35
C ARG A 24 -11.31 18.66 -24.90
N ALA A 25 -10.20 17.96 -24.68
CA ALA A 25 -9.63 17.78 -23.36
C ALA A 25 -9.60 19.16 -22.70
N GLN A 26 -10.34 19.33 -21.62
CA GLN A 26 -10.48 20.60 -20.93
C GLN A 26 -9.09 21.01 -20.45
N SER A 27 -8.47 22.00 -21.14
CA SER A 27 -7.14 22.49 -20.78
C SER A 27 -7.27 23.37 -19.55
N PHE A 28 -6.73 22.91 -18.43
CA PHE A 28 -6.69 23.68 -17.19
C PHE A 28 -5.57 24.73 -17.21
N PRO A 29 -5.77 25.93 -16.63
CA PRO A 29 -4.70 26.93 -16.52
C PRO A 29 -3.43 26.40 -15.84
N ALA A 30 -3.57 25.52 -14.83
CA ALA A 30 -2.46 24.87 -14.15
C ALA A 30 -1.51 24.11 -15.07
N GLN A 31 -2.02 23.51 -16.17
CA GLN A 31 -1.21 22.75 -17.14
C GLN A 31 -0.37 23.65 -18.06
N LYS A 32 -0.75 24.91 -18.19
CA LYS A 32 -0.04 25.89 -19.03
C LYS A 32 1.15 26.53 -18.32
N ASP A 33 1.18 26.43 -16.99
CA ASP A 33 2.24 26.99 -16.17
C ASP A 33 3.37 25.97 -16.00
N THR A 34 4.42 26.12 -16.78
CA THR A 34 5.61 25.23 -16.82
C THR A 34 6.87 25.88 -16.24
N ALA A 35 6.74 26.96 -15.47
CA ALA A 35 7.87 27.79 -15.01
C ALA A 35 8.96 26.99 -14.27
N PHE A 36 8.58 25.99 -13.48
CA PHE A 36 9.49 25.19 -12.66
C PHE A 36 9.37 23.68 -12.96
N SER A 37 9.31 23.33 -14.25
CA SER A 37 9.08 21.94 -14.68
C SER A 37 10.24 20.98 -14.41
N THR A 38 11.45 21.49 -14.08
CA THR A 38 12.67 20.68 -13.92
C THR A 38 13.41 20.90 -12.59
N HIS A 39 13.33 22.09 -12.02
CA HIS A 39 14.03 22.48 -10.80
C HIS A 39 13.25 23.56 -10.07
N SER A 40 13.51 23.70 -8.77
CA SER A 40 12.98 24.80 -7.98
C SER A 40 13.94 26.00 -7.96
N PRO A 41 13.49 27.20 -7.52
CA PRO A 41 14.37 28.35 -7.31
C PRO A 41 15.14 28.29 -5.99
N VAL A 42 15.07 27.18 -5.24
CA VAL A 42 15.69 26.99 -3.93
C VAL A 42 16.62 25.78 -3.97
N PRO A 43 17.83 25.91 -4.55
CA PRO A 43 18.76 24.80 -4.70
C PRO A 43 19.30 24.29 -3.35
N VAL A 44 19.45 25.19 -2.38
CA VAL A 44 19.95 24.92 -1.02
C VAL A 44 19.05 25.58 0.01
N LEU A 45 18.87 24.96 1.16
CA LEU A 45 18.03 25.44 2.24
C LEU A 45 18.83 25.50 3.55
N ALA A 46 19.22 26.71 3.97
CA ALA A 46 19.85 26.93 5.28
C ALA A 46 18.76 27.01 6.37
N LEU A 47 18.79 26.10 7.33
CA LEU A 47 17.79 25.95 8.37
C LEU A 47 18.31 26.34 9.75
N ASN A 48 17.38 26.82 10.56
CA ASN A 48 17.46 26.93 12.02
C ASN A 48 16.10 26.56 12.61
N ALA A 49 15.97 26.45 13.91
CA ALA A 49 14.72 26.04 14.57
C ALA A 49 13.52 26.92 14.16
N ARG A 50 13.71 28.23 14.03
CA ARG A 50 12.67 29.16 13.63
C ARG A 50 12.22 28.92 12.18
N LYS A 51 13.15 28.81 11.24
CA LYS A 51 12.84 28.51 9.83
C LYS A 51 12.15 27.17 9.68
N THR A 52 12.56 26.16 10.44
CA THR A 52 11.89 24.86 10.47
C THR A 52 10.42 24.99 10.89
N ALA A 53 10.14 25.74 11.97
CA ALA A 53 8.77 25.98 12.44
C ALA A 53 7.92 26.74 11.39
N TYR A 54 8.54 27.71 10.70
CA TYR A 54 7.84 28.46 9.65
C TYR A 54 7.59 27.62 8.41
N LEU A 55 8.52 26.76 8.01
CA LEU A 55 8.30 25.79 6.94
C LEU A 55 7.25 24.74 7.30
N GLN A 56 7.16 24.31 8.56
CA GLN A 56 6.06 23.47 9.03
C GLN A 56 4.71 24.18 8.82
N THR A 57 4.61 25.45 9.23
CA THR A 57 3.41 26.26 9.01
C THR A 57 3.07 26.39 7.51
N LEU A 58 4.09 26.66 6.68
CA LEU A 58 3.90 26.72 5.24
C LEU A 58 3.39 25.40 4.68
N GLY A 59 3.93 24.26 5.09
CA GLY A 59 3.50 22.94 4.66
C GLY A 59 2.05 22.62 5.01
N LEU A 60 1.61 23.02 6.22
CA LEU A 60 0.22 22.91 6.65
C LEU A 60 -0.71 23.77 5.78
N VAL A 61 -0.36 25.05 5.59
CA VAL A 61 -1.15 26.00 4.79
C VAL A 61 -1.17 25.60 3.33
N TRP A 62 -0.02 25.24 2.74
CA TRP A 62 0.08 24.81 1.34
C TRP A 62 -0.82 23.61 1.04
N GLY A 63 -0.75 22.58 1.87
CA GLY A 63 -1.56 21.38 1.68
C GLY A 63 -3.05 21.62 1.91
N PHE A 64 -3.40 22.43 2.90
CA PHE A 64 -4.77 22.85 3.13
C PHE A 64 -5.32 23.60 1.90
N LEU A 65 -4.60 24.57 1.36
CA LEU A 65 -5.03 25.33 0.19
C LEU A 65 -5.14 24.43 -1.06
N LYS A 66 -4.25 23.45 -1.22
CA LYS A 66 -4.29 22.49 -2.35
C LYS A 66 -5.65 21.82 -2.48
N TYR A 67 -6.21 21.40 -1.35
CA TYR A 67 -7.42 20.59 -1.34
C TYR A 67 -8.68 21.35 -0.92
N TYR A 68 -8.52 22.49 -0.23
CA TYR A 68 -9.64 23.26 0.30
C TYR A 68 -9.92 24.56 -0.45
N HIS A 69 -8.93 25.20 -1.07
CA HIS A 69 -9.17 26.45 -1.79
C HIS A 69 -9.84 26.20 -3.16
N PRO A 70 -11.07 26.73 -3.42
CA PRO A 70 -11.84 26.39 -4.61
C PRO A 70 -11.09 26.63 -5.93
N ALA A 71 -10.36 27.74 -6.05
CA ALA A 71 -9.61 28.06 -7.27
C ALA A 71 -8.42 27.11 -7.51
N VAL A 72 -7.74 26.68 -6.43
CA VAL A 72 -6.63 25.72 -6.51
C VAL A 72 -7.18 24.33 -6.85
N ALA A 73 -8.20 23.89 -6.12
CA ALA A 73 -8.88 22.60 -6.36
C ALA A 73 -9.49 22.49 -7.77
N ALA A 74 -9.86 23.62 -8.38
CA ALA A 74 -10.35 23.69 -9.77
C ALA A 74 -9.24 23.74 -10.84
N GLY A 75 -7.95 23.65 -10.47
CA GLY A 75 -6.83 23.66 -11.42
C GLY A 75 -6.56 25.01 -12.06
N ARG A 76 -6.87 26.11 -11.38
CA ARG A 76 -6.50 27.45 -11.87
C ARG A 76 -5.02 27.76 -11.71
N TYR A 77 -4.35 27.10 -10.77
CA TYR A 77 -2.95 27.31 -10.41
C TYR A 77 -2.18 25.99 -10.47
N ASN A 78 -0.98 26.00 -11.06
CA ASN A 78 0.01 24.96 -10.83
C ASN A 78 0.53 25.11 -9.39
N TRP A 79 0.05 24.26 -8.48
CA TRP A 79 0.24 24.45 -7.07
C TRP A 79 1.67 24.21 -6.59
N ASP A 80 2.43 23.40 -7.31
CA ASP A 80 3.87 23.26 -7.11
C ASP A 80 4.60 24.56 -7.48
N ASN A 81 4.26 25.13 -8.63
CA ASN A 81 4.86 26.37 -9.11
C ASN A 81 4.49 27.56 -8.20
N GLU A 82 3.30 27.59 -7.62
CA GLU A 82 2.92 28.59 -6.64
C GLU A 82 3.74 28.48 -5.35
N LEU A 83 4.03 27.27 -4.87
CA LEU A 83 4.98 27.07 -3.79
C LEU A 83 6.35 27.65 -4.13
N PHE A 84 6.84 27.37 -5.33
CA PHE A 84 8.17 27.82 -5.75
C PHE A 84 8.26 29.33 -6.00
N ARG A 85 7.19 30.00 -6.38
CA ARG A 85 7.14 31.47 -6.43
C ARG A 85 7.15 32.10 -5.04
N PHE A 86 6.46 31.48 -4.10
CA PHE A 86 6.31 32.01 -2.75
C PHE A 86 7.51 31.70 -1.84
N LEU A 87 8.07 30.49 -1.93
CA LEU A 87 9.08 29.98 -1.00
C LEU A 87 10.34 30.85 -0.86
N PRO A 88 10.98 31.37 -1.95
CA PRO A 88 12.16 32.24 -1.80
C PRO A 88 11.88 33.52 -1.02
N GLN A 89 10.77 34.18 -1.33
CA GLN A 89 10.35 35.41 -0.68
C GLN A 89 10.02 35.16 0.80
N TYR A 90 9.32 34.06 1.08
CA TYR A 90 8.98 33.64 2.44
C TYR A 90 10.22 33.37 3.28
N LEU A 91 11.22 32.67 2.75
CA LEU A 91 12.47 32.37 3.44
C LEU A 91 13.37 33.61 3.67
N ALA A 92 13.31 34.58 2.75
CA ALA A 92 14.12 35.78 2.83
C ALA A 92 13.54 36.85 3.78
N ALA A 93 12.21 36.98 3.81
CA ALA A 93 11.55 38.08 4.47
C ALA A 93 11.03 37.75 5.88
N VAL A 94 10.76 36.47 6.20
CA VAL A 94 10.12 36.13 7.47
C VAL A 94 11.12 36.08 8.62
N GLU A 95 11.11 37.12 9.45
CA GLU A 95 11.94 37.21 10.65
C GLU A 95 11.17 36.88 11.94
N ASP A 96 9.86 37.15 11.97
CA ASP A 96 8.99 36.93 13.11
C ASP A 96 7.61 36.35 12.71
N THR A 97 6.80 35.99 13.71
CA THR A 97 5.45 35.42 13.51
C THR A 97 4.47 36.40 12.86
N PRO A 98 4.40 37.70 13.24
CA PRO A 98 3.54 38.66 12.55
C PRO A 98 3.83 38.78 11.06
N GLN A 99 5.10 38.84 10.68
CA GLN A 99 5.50 38.92 9.27
C GLN A 99 5.18 37.62 8.52
N ARG A 100 5.41 36.48 9.15
CA ARG A 100 4.98 35.17 8.61
C ARG A 100 3.47 35.18 8.28
N ASP A 101 2.67 35.61 9.23
CA ASP A 101 1.23 35.60 9.09
C ASP A 101 0.74 36.59 8.03
N ALA A 102 1.35 37.78 7.98
CA ALA A 102 1.05 38.79 6.96
C ALA A 102 1.37 38.26 5.53
N MET A 103 2.53 37.61 5.36
CA MET A 103 2.91 37.04 4.06
C MET A 103 1.96 35.90 3.64
N LEU A 104 1.65 34.99 4.53
CA LEU A 104 0.69 33.89 4.25
C LEU A 104 -0.71 34.46 3.92
N TYR A 105 -1.17 35.45 4.68
CA TYR A 105 -2.44 36.14 4.41
C TYR A 105 -2.44 36.79 3.02
N GLY A 106 -1.39 37.54 2.67
CA GLY A 106 -1.24 38.18 1.37
C GLY A 106 -1.25 37.15 0.22
N TRP A 107 -0.52 36.03 0.38
CA TRP A 107 -0.51 34.94 -0.60
C TRP A 107 -1.89 34.33 -0.79
N ILE A 108 -2.61 34.04 0.29
CA ILE A 108 -3.97 33.48 0.22
C ILE A 108 -4.91 34.46 -0.50
N LYS A 109 -4.85 35.76 -0.18
CA LYS A 109 -5.70 36.76 -0.80
C LYS A 109 -5.41 36.93 -2.31
N SER A 110 -4.18 36.68 -2.76
CA SER A 110 -3.82 36.74 -4.19
C SER A 110 -4.48 35.63 -5.01
N LEU A 111 -4.95 34.55 -4.39
CA LEU A 111 -5.69 33.46 -5.05
C LEU A 111 -7.13 33.85 -5.43
N GLY A 112 -7.58 35.01 -5.01
CA GLY A 112 -8.91 35.54 -5.29
C GLY A 112 -9.94 35.22 -4.22
N PRO A 113 -11.14 35.75 -4.35
CA PRO A 113 -12.24 35.54 -3.39
C PRO A 113 -12.79 34.13 -3.49
N VAL A 114 -13.34 33.64 -2.38
CA VAL A 114 -14.05 32.37 -2.31
C VAL A 114 -15.55 32.60 -2.13
N GLU A 115 -16.37 31.75 -2.73
CA GLU A 115 -17.82 31.75 -2.51
C GLU A 115 -18.12 31.18 -1.12
N ALA A 116 -18.88 31.92 -0.34
CA ALA A 116 -19.26 31.46 1.00
C ALA A 116 -20.12 30.18 0.90
N GLY A 117 -19.74 29.20 1.67
CA GLY A 117 -20.47 27.96 1.85
C GLY A 117 -21.00 27.82 3.28
N THR A 118 -21.67 26.74 3.55
CA THR A 118 -22.15 26.37 4.88
C THR A 118 -21.27 25.27 5.48
N VAL A 119 -21.06 25.34 6.78
CA VAL A 119 -20.45 24.22 7.51
C VAL A 119 -21.38 23.03 7.42
N GLN A 120 -20.94 21.98 6.73
CA GLN A 120 -21.69 20.74 6.69
C GLN A 120 -21.55 20.04 8.06
N PRO A 121 -22.65 19.56 8.64
CA PRO A 121 -22.57 18.79 9.87
C PRO A 121 -21.77 17.51 9.65
N THR A 122 -21.10 17.05 10.70
CA THR A 122 -20.42 15.76 10.65
C THR A 122 -21.44 14.65 10.42
N PRO A 123 -21.31 13.83 9.37
CA PRO A 123 -22.25 12.75 9.11
C PRO A 123 -22.22 11.71 10.22
N GLN A 124 -23.35 11.08 10.52
CA GLN A 124 -23.45 10.03 11.55
C GLN A 124 -22.55 8.82 11.24
N ASN A 125 -22.31 8.53 9.96
CA ASN A 125 -21.44 7.46 9.50
C ASN A 125 -19.96 7.88 9.37
N ALA A 126 -19.56 9.04 9.89
CA ALA A 126 -18.16 9.45 9.87
C ALA A 126 -17.28 8.50 10.72
N LYS A 127 -16.23 7.95 10.12
CA LYS A 127 -15.17 7.21 10.83
C LYS A 127 -14.04 8.15 11.26
N LEU A 128 -13.64 9.05 10.36
CA LEU A 128 -12.66 10.12 10.63
C LEU A 128 -13.24 11.46 10.21
N THR A 129 -12.89 12.50 10.95
CA THR A 129 -13.24 13.88 10.64
C THR A 129 -12.01 14.69 10.25
N PRO A 130 -12.16 15.78 9.48
CA PRO A 130 -11.02 16.63 9.13
C PRO A 130 -10.29 17.16 10.37
N ASP A 131 -8.99 16.92 10.44
CA ASP A 131 -8.14 17.45 11.51
C ASP A 131 -7.65 18.85 11.13
N LEU A 132 -8.50 19.86 11.35
CA LEU A 132 -8.27 21.26 11.06
C LEU A 132 -8.15 22.14 12.33
N GLY A 133 -8.08 21.52 13.51
CA GLY A 133 -7.93 22.24 14.78
C GLY A 133 -6.68 23.12 14.85
N TRP A 134 -5.66 22.81 14.05
CA TRP A 134 -4.45 23.64 13.94
C TRP A 134 -4.73 25.06 13.47
N ILE A 135 -5.78 25.32 12.66
CA ILE A 135 -6.16 26.68 12.23
C ILE A 135 -6.49 27.57 13.42
N GLN A 136 -7.14 27.01 14.44
CA GLN A 136 -7.49 27.73 15.66
C GLN A 136 -6.31 27.79 16.66
N ASN A 137 -5.50 26.74 16.71
CA ASN A 137 -4.58 26.49 17.82
C ASN A 137 -3.11 26.89 17.52
N SER A 138 -2.78 27.33 16.29
CA SER A 138 -1.40 27.70 15.90
C SER A 138 -0.99 29.13 16.26
N GLY A 139 -1.82 29.88 17.00
CA GLY A 139 -1.52 31.24 17.38
C GLY A 139 -1.44 32.24 16.21
N PHE A 140 -2.17 31.97 15.14
CA PHE A 140 -2.22 32.86 13.97
C PHE A 140 -2.86 34.21 14.29
N SER A 141 -2.40 35.24 13.58
CA SER A 141 -3.07 36.52 13.56
C SER A 141 -4.54 36.37 13.16
N GLU A 142 -5.39 37.27 13.64
CA GLU A 142 -6.80 37.23 13.36
C GLU A 142 -7.11 37.24 11.83
N PRO A 143 -6.46 38.11 11.01
CA PRO A 143 -6.70 38.06 9.55
C PRO A 143 -6.36 36.72 8.91
N LEU A 144 -5.21 36.12 9.25
CA LEU A 144 -4.83 34.80 8.69
C LEU A 144 -5.77 33.70 9.12
N ARG A 145 -6.08 33.64 10.42
CA ARG A 145 -7.04 32.66 10.94
C ARG A 145 -8.41 32.77 10.27
N ASN A 146 -8.92 33.99 10.12
CA ASN A 146 -10.25 34.22 9.56
C ASN A 146 -10.31 33.82 8.07
N VAL A 147 -9.29 34.14 7.26
CA VAL A 147 -9.29 33.72 5.85
C VAL A 147 -9.16 32.18 5.69
N LEU A 148 -8.39 31.51 6.56
CA LEU A 148 -8.33 30.04 6.55
C LEU A 148 -9.67 29.40 6.93
N LEU A 149 -10.38 29.98 7.90
CA LEU A 149 -11.75 29.53 8.27
C LEU A 149 -12.79 29.82 7.18
N GLU A 150 -12.64 30.93 6.47
CA GLU A 150 -13.46 31.26 5.30
C GLU A 150 -13.28 30.19 4.22
N ILE A 151 -12.04 29.81 3.89
CA ILE A 151 -11.73 28.77 2.91
C ILE A 151 -12.23 27.39 3.38
N GLN A 152 -12.11 27.07 4.66
CA GLN A 152 -12.65 25.83 5.22
C GLN A 152 -14.15 25.69 4.92
N ARG A 153 -14.89 26.79 4.98
CA ARG A 153 -16.36 26.83 4.76
C ARG A 153 -16.75 27.06 3.30
N ALA A 154 -15.78 27.42 2.45
CA ALA A 154 -16.05 27.78 1.05
C ALA A 154 -16.76 26.66 0.30
N LYS A 155 -17.63 27.04 -0.62
CA LYS A 155 -18.28 26.11 -1.52
C LYS A 155 -17.26 25.52 -2.49
N ARG A 156 -17.21 24.20 -2.58
CA ARG A 156 -16.30 23.45 -3.46
C ARG A 156 -17.07 22.56 -4.42
N SER A 157 -16.50 22.32 -5.59
CA SER A 157 -16.96 21.31 -6.52
C SER A 157 -16.54 19.91 -6.06
N LYS A 158 -17.34 18.89 -6.39
CA LYS A 158 -16.92 17.48 -6.26
C LYS A 158 -15.77 17.14 -7.19
N ALA A 159 -15.79 17.67 -8.40
CA ALA A 159 -14.71 17.52 -9.35
C ALA A 159 -13.54 18.40 -8.95
N GLN A 160 -12.40 17.76 -8.66
CA GLN A 160 -11.17 18.44 -8.29
C GLN A 160 -10.05 18.08 -9.28
N TYR A 161 -9.15 19.02 -9.51
CA TYR A 161 -8.04 18.87 -10.44
C TYR A 161 -6.96 17.93 -9.90
N TYR A 162 -6.65 17.99 -8.60
CA TYR A 162 -5.54 17.25 -7.98
C TYR A 162 -5.91 15.90 -7.40
N VAL A 163 -7.21 15.62 -7.21
CA VAL A 163 -7.66 14.36 -6.65
C VAL A 163 -9.04 14.00 -7.15
N ARG A 164 -9.25 12.72 -7.48
CA ARG A 164 -10.58 12.13 -7.70
C ARG A 164 -10.68 10.81 -6.97
N LEU A 165 -11.86 10.27 -6.82
CA LEU A 165 -12.05 8.91 -6.36
C LEU A 165 -12.09 7.97 -7.55
N HIS A 166 -11.38 6.84 -7.45
CA HIS A 166 -11.38 5.79 -8.46
C HIS A 166 -12.81 5.26 -8.64
N GLU A 167 -13.24 5.15 -9.89
CA GLU A 167 -14.57 4.60 -10.19
C GLU A 167 -14.64 3.13 -9.75
N GLY A 168 -15.66 2.78 -8.97
CA GLY A 168 -15.89 1.45 -8.42
C GLY A 168 -15.19 1.16 -7.09
N ALA A 169 -13.91 1.47 -6.93
CA ALA A 169 -13.18 1.18 -5.69
C ALA A 169 -13.27 2.31 -4.64
N GLY A 170 -13.35 3.56 -5.09
CA GLY A 170 -13.49 4.73 -4.21
C GLY A 170 -12.21 5.21 -3.53
N ASN A 171 -11.06 4.60 -3.82
CA ASN A 171 -9.77 5.09 -3.32
C ASN A 171 -9.35 6.38 -4.03
N PRO A 172 -8.64 7.31 -3.37
CA PRO A 172 -8.16 8.54 -3.99
C PRO A 172 -7.13 8.25 -5.09
N GLU A 173 -7.29 8.90 -6.23
CA GLU A 173 -6.30 9.00 -7.28
C GLU A 173 -5.74 10.42 -7.29
N PHE A 174 -4.42 10.55 -7.11
CA PHE A 174 -3.72 11.82 -7.11
C PHE A 174 -3.31 12.16 -8.55
N LEU A 175 -3.86 13.25 -9.07
CA LEU A 175 -3.74 13.65 -10.46
C LEU A 175 -2.80 14.84 -10.61
N HIS A 176 -2.16 14.94 -11.79
CA HIS A 176 -1.36 16.09 -12.21
C HIS A 176 -0.14 16.39 -11.30
N GLU A 177 0.34 15.36 -10.58
CA GLU A 177 1.57 15.45 -9.80
C GLU A 177 2.78 15.24 -10.72
N ILE A 178 3.64 16.25 -10.86
CA ILE A 178 4.84 16.17 -11.70
C ILE A 178 5.89 15.32 -11.00
N ALA A 179 6.49 14.38 -11.73
CA ALA A 179 7.48 13.45 -11.18
C ALA A 179 8.87 14.11 -10.95
N TYR A 180 9.20 15.18 -11.66
CA TYR A 180 10.52 15.83 -11.64
C TYR A 180 11.66 14.80 -11.75
N ASP A 181 11.52 13.86 -12.68
CA ASP A 181 12.35 12.66 -12.83
C ASP A 181 13.61 12.87 -13.70
N LYS A 182 13.83 14.09 -14.20
CA LYS A 182 15.00 14.43 -15.02
C LYS A 182 16.31 14.40 -14.24
N THR A 183 16.25 14.46 -12.91
CA THR A 183 17.40 14.36 -12.02
C THR A 183 17.12 13.35 -10.91
N ALA A 184 18.10 12.47 -10.62
CA ALA A 184 17.99 11.49 -9.54
C ALA A 184 17.98 12.17 -8.14
N LEU A 185 18.68 13.29 -8.01
CA LEU A 185 18.70 14.11 -6.80
C LEU A 185 17.93 15.42 -7.04
N PRO A 186 16.68 15.54 -6.54
CA PRO A 186 15.96 16.80 -6.52
C PRO A 186 16.68 17.87 -5.68
N ASP A 187 16.59 19.14 -6.06
CA ASP A 187 17.08 20.25 -5.25
C ASP A 187 16.29 20.40 -3.93
N ALA A 188 16.76 21.28 -3.03
CA ALA A 188 16.15 21.40 -1.70
C ALA A 188 14.68 21.81 -1.72
N GLY A 189 14.26 22.65 -2.67
CA GLY A 189 12.85 23.03 -2.82
C GLY A 189 11.99 21.88 -3.32
N LEU A 190 12.50 21.08 -4.25
CA LEU A 190 11.82 19.88 -4.73
C LEU A 190 11.75 18.79 -3.65
N ARG A 191 12.79 18.63 -2.83
CA ARG A 191 12.77 17.71 -1.69
C ARG A 191 11.73 18.14 -0.65
N LEU A 192 11.62 19.45 -0.37
CA LEU A 192 10.58 19.99 0.49
C LEU A 192 9.18 19.76 -0.09
N LEU A 193 9.01 19.93 -1.41
CA LEU A 193 7.77 19.61 -2.10
C LEU A 193 7.41 18.13 -1.95
N ALA A 194 8.38 17.21 -2.06
CA ALA A 194 8.16 15.78 -1.87
C ALA A 194 7.60 15.47 -0.48
N LEU A 195 8.19 16.07 0.56
CA LEU A 195 7.70 15.98 1.94
C LEU A 195 6.26 16.52 2.06
N TYR A 196 6.02 17.76 1.58
CA TYR A 196 4.71 18.39 1.68
C TYR A 196 3.63 17.61 0.92
N ARG A 197 3.96 17.10 -0.26
CA ARG A 197 3.04 16.31 -1.08
C ARG A 197 2.64 15.03 -0.35
N TYR A 198 3.60 14.20 0.06
CA TYR A 198 3.32 12.95 0.76
C TYR A 198 2.60 13.18 2.08
N TRP A 199 3.12 14.12 2.91
CA TRP A 199 2.55 14.41 4.23
C TRP A 199 1.08 14.83 4.13
N ASN A 200 0.75 15.71 3.18
CA ASN A 200 -0.62 16.21 3.02
C ASN A 200 -1.56 15.17 2.37
N MET A 201 -1.07 14.31 1.47
CA MET A 201 -1.85 13.20 0.96
C MET A 201 -2.24 12.24 2.08
N VAL A 202 -1.32 11.91 2.98
CA VAL A 202 -1.61 11.13 4.18
C VAL A 202 -2.58 11.88 5.11
N GLN A 203 -2.34 13.16 5.38
CA GLN A 203 -3.17 13.98 6.26
C GLN A 203 -4.64 13.99 5.86
N TYR A 204 -4.92 14.06 4.56
CA TYR A 204 -6.28 14.24 4.06
C TYR A 204 -6.90 12.99 3.44
N PHE A 205 -6.12 11.98 3.05
CA PHE A 205 -6.64 10.86 2.25
C PHE A 205 -6.18 9.48 2.72
N PHE A 206 -5.47 9.35 3.83
CA PHE A 206 -5.13 8.06 4.42
C PHE A 206 -6.20 7.63 5.43
N PRO A 207 -6.92 6.50 5.18
CA PRO A 207 -8.08 6.09 5.99
C PRO A 207 -7.73 5.66 7.41
N TYR A 208 -6.46 5.34 7.65
CA TYR A 208 -5.96 4.84 8.92
C TYR A 208 -5.05 5.83 9.66
N LYS A 209 -5.24 7.13 9.42
CA LYS A 209 -4.43 8.18 10.05
C LYS A 209 -4.44 8.07 11.59
N ASN A 210 -5.55 7.66 12.18
CA ASN A 210 -5.68 7.43 13.61
C ASN A 210 -4.86 6.26 14.14
N LEU A 211 -4.37 5.38 13.28
CA LEU A 211 -3.54 4.22 13.63
C LEU A 211 -2.04 4.47 13.45
N ILE A 212 -1.62 5.65 13.01
CA ILE A 212 -0.19 6.00 12.85
C ILE A 212 0.54 5.87 14.21
N GLY A 213 -0.12 6.23 15.31
CA GLY A 213 0.43 6.06 16.66
C GLY A 213 1.37 7.18 17.11
N GLU A 214 1.52 8.24 16.29
CA GLU A 214 2.32 9.43 16.60
C GLU A 214 1.63 10.70 16.08
N ASP A 215 2.03 11.85 16.60
CA ASP A 215 1.52 13.15 16.12
C ASP A 215 2.04 13.41 14.70
N TRP A 216 1.16 13.26 13.69
CA TRP A 216 1.52 13.47 12.30
C TRP A 216 2.03 14.87 11.99
N LYS A 217 1.60 15.91 12.75
CA LYS A 217 2.13 17.26 12.63
C LYS A 217 3.56 17.38 13.17
N ALA A 218 3.87 16.65 14.24
CA ALA A 218 5.25 16.58 14.75
C ALA A 218 6.17 15.88 13.75
N VAL A 219 5.69 14.84 13.04
CA VAL A 219 6.43 14.18 11.95
C VAL A 219 6.80 15.18 10.85
N LEU A 220 5.90 16.10 10.46
CA LEU A 220 6.23 17.12 9.47
C LEU A 220 7.41 17.99 9.92
N ALA A 221 7.38 18.46 11.18
CA ALA A 221 8.46 19.29 11.73
C ALA A 221 9.81 18.55 11.79
N GLU A 222 9.79 17.29 12.20
CA GLU A 222 10.95 16.41 12.28
C GLU A 222 11.57 16.15 10.90
N MET A 223 10.74 15.95 9.88
CA MET A 223 11.20 15.57 8.54
C MET A 223 11.68 16.75 7.69
N ILE A 224 11.27 17.98 7.97
CA ILE A 224 11.73 19.18 7.24
C ILE A 224 13.26 19.26 7.15
N PRO A 225 14.02 19.25 8.26
CA PRO A 225 15.48 19.30 8.17
C PRO A 225 16.08 18.09 7.50
N GLN A 226 15.48 16.90 7.65
CA GLN A 226 15.98 15.69 7.03
C GLN A 226 15.85 15.74 5.49
N PHE A 227 14.73 16.21 4.96
CA PHE A 227 14.54 16.40 3.52
C PHE A 227 15.40 17.55 2.98
N ALA A 228 15.47 18.67 3.69
CA ALA A 228 16.28 19.81 3.26
C ALA A 228 17.78 19.47 3.14
N LEU A 229 18.30 18.67 4.08
CA LEU A 229 19.72 18.32 4.20
C LEU A 229 20.05 16.97 3.50
N ALA A 230 19.12 16.35 2.80
CA ALA A 230 19.38 15.13 2.02
C ALA A 230 20.15 15.47 0.72
N GLU A 231 21.44 15.81 0.86
CA GLU A 231 22.27 16.33 -0.24
C GLU A 231 22.82 15.26 -1.17
N THR A 232 22.45 13.99 -0.97
CA THR A 232 22.77 12.89 -1.88
C THR A 232 21.49 12.15 -2.26
N ASP A 233 21.49 11.53 -3.44
CA ASP A 233 20.38 10.68 -3.90
C ASP A 233 20.07 9.55 -2.90
N THR A 234 21.11 8.95 -2.31
CA THR A 234 20.99 7.93 -1.27
C THR A 234 20.30 8.48 -0.02
N ALA A 235 20.70 9.65 0.47
CA ALA A 235 20.09 10.28 1.63
C ALA A 235 18.62 10.63 1.34
N TYR A 236 18.32 11.16 0.15
CA TYR A 236 16.94 11.50 -0.24
C TYR A 236 16.03 10.27 -0.31
N VAL A 237 16.48 9.19 -0.95
CA VAL A 237 15.71 7.94 -1.05
C VAL A 237 15.44 7.35 0.34
N PHE A 238 16.45 7.31 1.22
CA PHE A 238 16.28 6.76 2.56
C PHE A 238 15.43 7.64 3.49
N THR A 239 15.54 8.97 3.38
CA THR A 239 14.67 9.90 4.09
C THR A 239 13.22 9.75 3.64
N THR A 240 13.00 9.61 2.33
CA THR A 240 11.67 9.36 1.77
C THR A 240 11.10 8.01 2.25
N GLN A 241 11.90 6.95 2.25
CA GLN A 241 11.49 5.63 2.75
C GLN A 241 11.16 5.65 4.24
N GLU A 242 11.91 6.42 5.04
CA GLU A 242 11.63 6.59 6.46
C GLU A 242 10.30 7.29 6.71
N LEU A 243 10.02 8.39 5.98
CA LEU A 243 8.72 9.07 6.03
C LEU A 243 7.58 8.13 5.65
N ILE A 244 7.75 7.36 4.57
CA ILE A 244 6.77 6.37 4.11
C ILE A 244 6.50 5.32 5.20
N GLY A 245 7.54 4.84 5.87
CA GLY A 245 7.42 3.84 6.94
C GLY A 245 6.66 4.29 8.18
N ARG A 246 6.55 5.61 8.42
CA ARG A 246 5.88 6.18 9.61
C ARG A 246 4.37 5.94 9.63
N ILE A 247 3.73 5.67 8.49
CA ILE A 247 2.28 5.41 8.46
C ILE A 247 1.89 3.97 8.80
N HIS A 248 2.85 3.08 8.97
CA HIS A 248 2.63 1.67 9.30
C HIS A 248 1.62 0.98 8.37
N ASP A 249 1.91 1.02 7.07
CA ASP A 249 1.12 0.36 6.03
C ASP A 249 2.03 -0.49 5.15
N THR A 250 1.77 -1.79 5.07
CA THR A 250 2.58 -2.73 4.25
C THR A 250 2.48 -2.42 2.75
N HIS A 251 1.42 -1.76 2.30
CA HIS A 251 1.35 -1.24 0.93
C HIS A 251 2.32 -0.07 0.68
N ALA A 252 2.67 0.68 1.75
CA ALA A 252 3.52 1.86 1.66
C ALA A 252 5.00 1.48 1.63
N ASN A 253 5.57 1.49 0.43
CA ASN A 253 7.00 1.27 0.17
C ASN A 253 7.41 2.10 -1.06
N ILE A 254 8.69 2.15 -1.39
CA ILE A 254 9.15 2.70 -2.68
C ILE A 254 9.03 1.60 -3.73
N TRP A 255 8.07 1.74 -4.62
CA TRP A 255 7.74 0.76 -5.65
C TRP A 255 8.52 0.99 -6.95
N GLY A 256 8.71 -0.09 -7.72
CA GLY A 256 9.50 -0.06 -8.95
C GLY A 256 11.01 -0.18 -8.73
N GLY A 257 11.45 -0.07 -7.49
CA GLY A 257 12.84 -0.16 -7.05
C GLY A 257 13.72 0.93 -7.67
N THR A 258 14.48 1.62 -6.84
CA THR A 258 15.53 2.52 -7.33
C THR A 258 16.86 1.77 -7.43
N PRO A 259 17.81 2.20 -8.28
CA PRO A 259 19.17 1.65 -8.27
C PRO A 259 19.81 1.69 -6.87
N ILE A 260 19.48 2.71 -6.07
CA ILE A 260 19.95 2.89 -4.70
C ILE A 260 19.46 1.77 -3.79
N LEU A 261 18.16 1.50 -3.76
CA LEU A 261 17.61 0.42 -2.94
C LEU A 261 18.08 -0.95 -3.41
N LYS A 262 18.17 -1.17 -4.74
CA LYS A 262 18.74 -2.39 -5.29
C LYS A 262 20.19 -2.57 -4.87
N GLY A 263 20.99 -1.49 -4.89
CA GLY A 263 22.38 -1.52 -4.43
C GLY A 263 22.50 -1.73 -2.93
N TYR A 264 21.63 -1.12 -2.12
CA TYR A 264 21.62 -1.24 -0.66
C TYR A 264 21.27 -2.65 -0.18
N PHE A 265 20.19 -3.24 -0.72
CA PHE A 265 19.76 -4.59 -0.36
C PHE A 265 20.58 -5.69 -1.05
N GLY A 266 21.26 -5.38 -2.13
CA GLY A 266 21.98 -6.32 -2.99
C GLY A 266 21.20 -6.66 -4.26
N LYS A 267 21.93 -6.82 -5.36
CA LYS A 267 21.38 -7.13 -6.69
C LYS A 267 21.20 -8.63 -6.92
N LEU A 268 22.01 -9.43 -6.22
CA LEU A 268 22.03 -10.88 -6.33
C LEU A 268 21.23 -11.51 -5.18
N PHE A 269 20.64 -12.66 -5.45
CA PHE A 269 19.71 -13.35 -4.59
C PHE A 269 20.22 -14.72 -4.17
N PRO A 270 19.92 -15.19 -2.94
CA PRO A 270 20.20 -16.56 -2.54
C PRO A 270 19.33 -17.55 -3.32
N PRO A 271 19.77 -18.80 -3.51
CA PRO A 271 18.99 -19.83 -4.19
C PRO A 271 17.95 -20.50 -3.27
N VAL A 272 17.71 -19.96 -2.09
CA VAL A 272 16.80 -20.45 -1.04
C VAL A 272 15.84 -19.36 -0.62
N GLU A 273 14.64 -19.76 -0.22
CA GLU A 273 13.69 -18.89 0.49
C GLU A 273 13.95 -18.95 2.00
N LEU A 274 13.67 -17.85 2.67
CA LEU A 274 13.88 -17.66 4.10
C LEU A 274 12.62 -17.14 4.76
N SER A 275 12.41 -17.52 6.01
CA SER A 275 11.37 -16.92 6.86
C SER A 275 11.92 -16.61 8.25
N MET A 276 11.35 -15.60 8.90
CA MET A 276 11.60 -15.32 10.31
C MET A 276 10.61 -16.11 11.17
N LEU A 277 11.06 -17.19 11.78
CA LEU A 277 10.28 -18.04 12.68
C LEU A 277 10.78 -17.85 14.12
N ASP A 278 9.92 -17.36 14.99
CA ASP A 278 10.24 -17.10 16.41
C ASP A 278 11.56 -16.31 16.61
N SER A 279 11.75 -15.28 15.81
CA SER A 279 12.97 -14.43 15.76
C SER A 279 14.23 -15.11 15.21
N GLN A 280 14.11 -16.29 14.63
CA GLN A 280 15.17 -17.01 13.93
C GLN A 280 14.98 -16.91 12.41
N LEU A 281 16.06 -16.71 11.68
CA LEU A 281 16.04 -16.73 10.21
C LEU A 281 16.25 -18.18 9.74
N VAL A 282 15.23 -18.76 9.14
CA VAL A 282 15.19 -20.19 8.80
C VAL A 282 15.06 -20.38 7.29
N VAL A 283 15.78 -21.32 6.72
CA VAL A 283 15.62 -21.77 5.34
C VAL A 283 14.32 -22.55 5.20
N THR A 284 13.42 -22.11 4.30
CA THR A 284 12.10 -22.75 4.14
C THR A 284 12.05 -23.68 2.94
N THR A 285 12.55 -23.25 1.79
CA THR A 285 12.55 -24.04 0.56
C THR A 285 13.65 -23.58 -0.41
N TYR A 286 13.79 -24.25 -1.54
CA TYR A 286 14.65 -23.85 -2.63
C TYR A 286 13.88 -23.05 -3.68
N LEU A 287 14.45 -21.90 -4.11
CA LEU A 287 13.98 -21.14 -5.28
C LEU A 287 14.29 -21.88 -6.59
N SER A 288 15.39 -22.62 -6.60
CA SER A 288 15.82 -23.50 -7.68
C SER A 288 16.38 -24.78 -7.05
N ASP A 289 15.82 -25.93 -7.35
CA ASP A 289 16.22 -27.22 -6.74
C ASP A 289 17.72 -27.48 -6.93
N SER A 290 18.23 -27.25 -8.14
CA SER A 290 19.64 -27.52 -8.45
C SER A 290 20.61 -26.53 -7.82
N LEU A 291 20.25 -25.24 -7.80
CA LEU A 291 21.10 -24.19 -7.20
C LEU A 291 20.95 -24.17 -5.68
N GLY A 292 19.74 -24.42 -5.17
CA GLY A 292 19.48 -24.57 -3.74
C GLY A 292 20.28 -25.71 -3.12
N ALA A 293 20.25 -26.89 -3.73
CA ALA A 293 21.06 -28.05 -3.29
C ALA A 293 22.57 -27.74 -3.29
N LYS A 294 23.07 -26.99 -4.28
CA LYS A 294 24.47 -26.58 -4.36
C LYS A 294 24.87 -25.58 -3.27
N SER A 295 23.92 -24.86 -2.67
CA SER A 295 24.23 -23.92 -1.59
C SER A 295 24.74 -24.62 -0.32
N GLY A 296 24.40 -25.90 -0.16
CA GLY A 296 24.68 -26.68 1.04
C GLY A 296 23.84 -26.28 2.25
N LEU A 297 22.79 -25.45 2.04
CA LEU A 297 21.75 -25.16 3.02
C LEU A 297 20.57 -26.10 2.80
N LEU A 298 19.89 -26.50 3.87
CA LEU A 298 18.73 -27.38 3.82
C LEU A 298 17.51 -26.68 4.45
N PRO A 299 16.29 -26.99 4.02
CA PRO A 299 15.09 -26.56 4.74
C PRO A 299 15.18 -26.94 6.23
N GLY A 300 14.86 -25.97 7.11
CA GLY A 300 14.99 -26.10 8.55
C GLY A 300 16.33 -25.63 9.12
N ASP A 301 17.33 -25.32 8.31
CA ASP A 301 18.58 -24.71 8.79
C ASP A 301 18.32 -23.32 9.37
N VAL A 302 18.85 -23.05 10.57
CA VAL A 302 18.71 -21.78 11.28
C VAL A 302 19.96 -20.93 11.02
N ILE A 303 19.81 -19.84 10.28
CA ILE A 303 20.90 -18.91 9.99
C ILE A 303 21.12 -18.00 11.21
N THR A 304 22.32 -18.06 11.79
CA THR A 304 22.69 -17.29 12.99
C THR A 304 23.52 -16.06 12.64
N HIS A 305 24.42 -16.15 11.65
CA HIS A 305 25.27 -15.02 11.23
C HIS A 305 25.34 -14.89 9.70
N ILE A 306 25.43 -13.66 9.25
CA ILE A 306 25.65 -13.26 7.85
C ILE A 306 26.90 -12.38 7.81
N ASN A 307 27.93 -12.79 7.03
CA ASN A 307 29.23 -12.13 6.98
C ASN A 307 29.81 -11.86 8.40
N GLY A 308 29.70 -12.85 9.30
CA GLY A 308 30.19 -12.77 10.66
C GLY A 308 29.36 -11.92 11.62
N ARG A 309 28.24 -11.31 11.18
CA ARG A 309 27.35 -10.49 12.00
C ARG A 309 26.11 -11.27 12.42
N PRO A 310 25.70 -11.22 13.69
CA PRO A 310 24.47 -11.87 14.14
C PRO A 310 23.23 -11.34 13.38
N VAL A 311 22.35 -12.25 12.94
CA VAL A 311 21.11 -11.91 12.19
C VAL A 311 20.24 -10.91 12.97
N ARG A 312 20.08 -11.10 14.30
CA ARG A 312 19.29 -10.21 15.16
C ARG A 312 19.80 -8.75 15.13
N ASP A 313 21.13 -8.56 15.06
CA ASP A 313 21.73 -7.24 15.06
C ASP A 313 21.54 -6.55 13.70
N ILE A 314 21.64 -7.32 12.61
CA ILE A 314 21.34 -6.87 11.25
C ILE A 314 19.86 -6.48 11.15
N PHE A 315 18.94 -7.29 11.67
CA PHE A 315 17.51 -6.97 11.69
C PHE A 315 17.23 -5.69 12.46
N LYS A 316 17.78 -5.56 13.68
CA LYS A 316 17.62 -4.36 14.52
C LYS A 316 18.09 -3.08 13.81
N GLU A 317 19.20 -3.15 13.10
CA GLU A 317 19.75 -2.02 12.33
C GLU A 317 18.87 -1.68 11.13
N LYS A 318 18.48 -2.70 10.36
CA LYS A 318 17.82 -2.53 9.07
C LYS A 318 16.29 -2.40 9.15
N LYS A 319 15.65 -2.70 10.28
CA LYS A 319 14.18 -2.77 10.38
C LYS A 319 13.43 -1.51 9.92
N ARG A 320 14.06 -0.31 10.05
CA ARG A 320 13.47 0.95 9.55
C ARG A 320 13.38 1.01 8.02
N ARG A 321 14.11 0.15 7.32
CA ARG A 321 14.12 0.06 5.85
C ARG A 321 13.04 -0.87 5.30
N PHE A 322 12.22 -1.44 6.18
CA PHE A 322 11.09 -2.30 5.83
C PHE A 322 9.79 -1.70 6.36
N PRO A 323 9.16 -0.74 5.60
CA PRO A 323 7.84 -0.24 5.94
C PRO A 323 6.85 -1.40 6.03
N ALA A 324 6.09 -1.48 7.11
CA ALA A 324 5.14 -2.56 7.30
C ALA A 324 4.05 -2.17 8.31
N SER A 325 2.88 -2.77 8.16
CA SER A 325 1.75 -2.59 9.07
C SER A 325 1.99 -3.24 10.44
N ASN A 326 2.72 -4.36 10.46
CA ASN A 326 3.02 -5.12 11.68
C ASN A 326 4.40 -5.79 11.60
N GLU A 327 4.83 -6.41 12.70
CA GLU A 327 6.14 -7.05 12.77
C GLU A 327 6.23 -8.35 11.94
N ALA A 328 5.11 -9.05 11.71
CA ALA A 328 5.12 -10.26 10.88
C ALA A 328 5.46 -9.91 9.41
N ALA A 329 4.80 -8.90 8.84
CA ALA A 329 5.11 -8.40 7.51
C ALA A 329 6.52 -7.81 7.43
N ARG A 330 6.98 -7.08 8.45
CA ARG A 330 8.34 -6.54 8.51
C ARG A 330 9.41 -7.63 8.52
N ALA A 331 9.18 -8.68 9.30
CA ALA A 331 10.07 -9.82 9.41
C ALA A 331 10.13 -10.63 8.10
N ARG A 332 8.98 -10.77 7.41
CA ARG A 332 8.90 -11.34 6.05
C ARG A 332 9.78 -10.56 5.07
N ASP A 333 9.59 -9.25 4.99
CA ASP A 333 10.32 -8.40 4.03
C ASP A 333 11.83 -8.36 4.35
N PHE A 334 12.19 -8.45 5.63
CA PHE A 334 13.59 -8.62 6.03
C PHE A 334 14.15 -9.96 5.60
N ALA A 335 13.43 -11.07 5.80
CA ALA A 335 13.89 -12.41 5.42
C ALA A 335 14.16 -12.48 3.91
N ASP A 336 13.26 -11.91 3.08
CA ASP A 336 13.42 -11.82 1.63
C ASP A 336 14.70 -11.07 1.20
N ALA A 337 15.20 -10.16 2.04
CA ALA A 337 16.37 -9.34 1.74
C ALA A 337 17.64 -9.78 2.48
N ALA A 338 17.54 -10.67 3.46
CA ALA A 338 18.59 -10.91 4.45
C ALA A 338 19.93 -11.40 3.84
N LEU A 339 19.87 -12.30 2.87
CA LEU A 339 21.07 -12.85 2.21
C LEU A 339 21.40 -12.18 0.86
N ARG A 340 20.66 -11.17 0.45
CA ARG A 340 20.99 -10.44 -0.80
C ARG A 340 22.31 -9.69 -0.65
N SER A 341 23.10 -9.65 -1.72
CA SER A 341 24.38 -8.91 -1.77
C SER A 341 24.67 -8.37 -3.18
N ASN A 342 25.65 -7.48 -3.28
CA ASN A 342 26.25 -7.09 -4.54
C ASN A 342 27.45 -7.99 -4.92
N ASP A 343 27.96 -8.75 -3.95
CA ASP A 343 29.00 -9.74 -4.16
C ASP A 343 28.36 -11.07 -4.60
N SER A 344 29.08 -11.86 -5.35
CA SER A 344 28.63 -13.16 -5.85
C SER A 344 28.48 -14.24 -4.78
N THR A 345 28.98 -13.98 -3.57
CA THR A 345 28.89 -14.89 -2.42
C THR A 345 28.60 -14.14 -1.14
N VAL A 346 27.99 -14.83 -0.19
CA VAL A 346 27.77 -14.36 1.17
C VAL A 346 28.21 -15.46 2.15
N SER A 347 28.95 -15.08 3.20
CA SER A 347 29.32 -16.02 4.27
C SER A 347 28.14 -16.21 5.21
N VAL A 348 27.67 -17.45 5.38
CA VAL A 348 26.51 -17.79 6.22
C VAL A 348 26.96 -18.78 7.29
N THR A 349 26.75 -18.42 8.57
CA THR A 349 26.84 -19.38 9.66
C THR A 349 25.44 -19.84 10.02
N PHE A 350 25.21 -21.14 10.06
CA PHE A 350 23.91 -21.75 10.32
C PHE A 350 24.03 -22.96 11.22
N GLU A 351 22.94 -23.31 11.87
CA GLU A 351 22.79 -24.50 12.67
C GLU A 351 22.00 -25.55 11.90
N HIS A 352 22.58 -26.74 11.77
CA HIS A 352 21.96 -27.93 11.19
C HIS A 352 22.04 -29.09 12.18
N ALA A 353 20.91 -29.67 12.59
CA ALA A 353 20.84 -30.78 13.54
C ALA A 353 21.71 -30.55 14.81
N GLY A 354 21.71 -29.33 15.35
CA GLY A 354 22.46 -28.94 16.56
C GLY A 354 23.97 -28.71 16.34
N LYS A 355 24.44 -28.71 15.10
CA LYS A 355 25.84 -28.39 14.74
C LYS A 355 25.89 -27.05 14.00
N SER A 356 26.85 -26.20 14.40
CA SER A 356 27.09 -24.94 13.71
C SER A 356 28.11 -25.13 12.60
N GLU A 357 27.77 -24.64 11.41
CA GLU A 357 28.63 -24.65 10.22
C GLU A 357 28.68 -23.25 9.60
N THR A 358 29.80 -22.95 8.91
CA THR A 358 29.93 -21.72 8.13
C THR A 358 30.28 -22.07 6.70
N LYS A 359 29.53 -21.51 5.74
CA LYS A 359 29.75 -21.72 4.30
C LYS A 359 29.65 -20.42 3.51
N ALA A 360 30.33 -20.37 2.39
CA ALA A 360 30.11 -19.35 1.36
C ALA A 360 28.95 -19.80 0.46
N VAL A 361 27.87 -19.06 0.47
CA VAL A 361 26.67 -19.30 -0.36
C VAL A 361 26.77 -18.44 -1.60
N PHE A 362 26.69 -19.05 -2.78
CA PHE A 362 26.67 -18.33 -4.05
C PHE A 362 25.30 -17.66 -4.26
N LEU A 363 25.35 -16.45 -4.79
CA LEU A 363 24.18 -15.63 -5.12
C LEU A 363 24.06 -15.51 -6.64
N TYR A 364 22.85 -15.34 -7.11
CA TYR A 364 22.52 -15.39 -8.53
C TYR A 364 21.64 -14.21 -8.94
N ASP A 365 21.68 -13.87 -10.22
CA ASP A 365 20.69 -12.98 -10.80
C ASP A 365 19.29 -13.63 -10.68
N ARG A 366 18.29 -12.78 -10.54
CA ARG A 366 16.90 -13.22 -10.39
C ARG A 366 16.44 -14.08 -11.57
N GLU A 367 16.90 -13.75 -12.77
CA GLU A 367 16.57 -14.49 -13.99
C GLU A 367 17.11 -15.94 -13.97
N MET A 368 18.31 -16.15 -13.41
CA MET A 368 18.87 -17.49 -13.23
C MET A 368 18.08 -18.35 -12.22
N LEU A 369 17.48 -17.72 -11.21
CA LEU A 369 16.72 -18.45 -10.18
C LEU A 369 15.30 -18.80 -10.62
N TYR A 370 14.64 -17.91 -11.35
CA TYR A 370 13.23 -18.06 -11.73
C TYR A 370 13.04 -18.41 -13.20
N GLY A 371 14.12 -18.44 -14.02
CA GLY A 371 14.06 -18.56 -15.47
C GLY A 371 13.56 -17.29 -16.16
N ALA A 372 13.57 -17.27 -17.48
CA ALA A 372 13.02 -16.18 -18.30
C ALA A 372 11.48 -16.10 -18.17
N GLU A 373 10.84 -17.23 -17.88
CA GLU A 373 9.44 -17.33 -17.48
C GLU A 373 9.36 -17.97 -16.08
N LYS A 374 8.46 -17.47 -15.22
CA LYS A 374 8.18 -18.13 -13.95
C LYS A 374 7.91 -19.61 -14.25
N ALA A 375 8.81 -20.49 -13.76
CA ALA A 375 8.54 -21.93 -13.85
C ALA A 375 7.12 -22.18 -13.29
N PRO A 376 6.28 -22.98 -13.97
CA PRO A 376 4.96 -23.31 -13.45
C PRO A 376 5.12 -23.85 -12.04
N SER A 377 4.32 -23.34 -11.12
CA SER A 377 4.32 -23.84 -9.75
C SER A 377 4.21 -25.36 -9.76
N LYS A 378 5.06 -26.05 -9.00
CA LYS A 378 4.95 -27.51 -8.81
C LYS A 378 3.71 -27.88 -8.00
N GLU A 379 3.09 -26.89 -7.36
CA GLU A 379 1.87 -27.07 -6.60
C GLU A 379 0.65 -27.19 -7.53
N ALA A 380 -0.23 -28.10 -7.17
CA ALA A 380 -1.49 -28.23 -7.88
C ALA A 380 -2.51 -27.19 -7.37
N MET A 381 -3.24 -26.57 -8.32
CA MET A 381 -4.36 -25.68 -8.01
C MET A 381 -5.42 -26.37 -7.13
N PHE A 382 -5.68 -27.64 -7.40
CA PHE A 382 -6.64 -28.47 -6.69
C PHE A 382 -6.10 -29.89 -6.50
N ARG A 383 -6.37 -30.48 -5.34
CA ARG A 383 -6.10 -31.90 -5.07
C ARG A 383 -7.07 -32.45 -4.03
N MET A 384 -7.40 -33.74 -4.16
CA MET A 384 -8.08 -34.48 -3.12
C MET A 384 -7.05 -35.11 -2.20
N LEU A 385 -7.08 -34.71 -0.94
CA LEU A 385 -6.23 -35.27 0.11
C LEU A 385 -6.86 -36.56 0.69
N PRO A 386 -6.05 -37.43 1.36
CA PRO A 386 -6.54 -38.61 2.02
C PRO A 386 -7.74 -38.31 2.93
N GLY A 387 -8.72 -39.20 2.94
CA GLY A 387 -9.94 -39.06 3.72
C GLY A 387 -10.99 -38.13 3.06
N ASN A 388 -10.95 -37.96 1.72
CA ASN A 388 -11.91 -37.19 0.95
C ASN A 388 -11.98 -35.71 1.37
N ILE A 389 -10.81 -35.04 1.50
CA ILE A 389 -10.68 -33.64 1.85
C ILE A 389 -10.24 -32.87 0.59
N ALA A 390 -11.03 -31.90 0.15
CA ALA A 390 -10.67 -31.00 -0.95
C ALA A 390 -9.64 -29.96 -0.48
N TYR A 391 -8.56 -29.79 -1.24
CA TYR A 391 -7.58 -28.72 -1.04
C TYR A 391 -7.53 -27.85 -2.29
N VAL A 392 -7.67 -26.54 -2.08
CA VAL A 392 -7.64 -25.50 -3.11
C VAL A 392 -6.50 -24.53 -2.79
N ASN A 393 -5.53 -24.38 -3.71
CA ASN A 393 -4.52 -23.34 -3.65
C ASN A 393 -5.06 -22.07 -4.34
N ASN A 394 -5.42 -21.06 -3.57
CA ASN A 394 -6.03 -19.84 -4.07
C ASN A 394 -5.06 -18.99 -4.93
N GLY A 395 -3.75 -19.13 -4.72
CA GLY A 395 -2.71 -18.51 -5.56
C GLY A 395 -2.63 -19.06 -6.98
N LEU A 396 -3.30 -20.19 -7.25
CA LEU A 396 -3.35 -20.83 -8.57
C LEU A 396 -4.78 -20.96 -9.10
N LEU A 397 -5.81 -20.68 -8.27
CA LEU A 397 -7.21 -20.85 -8.62
C LEU A 397 -7.62 -19.87 -9.71
N ARG A 398 -8.25 -20.40 -10.76
CA ARG A 398 -8.81 -19.62 -11.86
C ARG A 398 -10.33 -19.64 -11.82
N ARG A 399 -10.94 -18.51 -12.15
CA ARG A 399 -12.41 -18.37 -12.17
C ARG A 399 -13.06 -19.36 -13.14
N ASP A 400 -12.49 -19.55 -14.31
CA ASP A 400 -13.00 -20.44 -15.36
C ASP A 400 -12.95 -21.93 -14.95
N THR A 401 -12.12 -22.32 -13.99
CA THR A 401 -11.99 -23.70 -13.51
C THR A 401 -12.87 -24.01 -12.31
N LEU A 402 -13.31 -22.99 -11.56
CA LEU A 402 -14.04 -23.16 -10.30
C LEU A 402 -15.33 -23.99 -10.48
N ALA A 403 -16.12 -23.70 -11.51
CA ALA A 403 -17.37 -24.41 -11.78
C ALA A 403 -17.13 -25.91 -12.08
N ALA A 404 -16.03 -26.25 -12.78
CA ALA A 404 -15.66 -27.63 -13.08
C ALA A 404 -15.13 -28.39 -11.85
N LEU A 405 -14.47 -27.70 -10.95
CA LEU A 405 -13.96 -28.28 -9.69
C LEU A 405 -15.06 -28.46 -8.65
N TRP A 406 -16.10 -27.63 -8.69
CA TRP A 406 -17.08 -27.55 -7.62
C TRP A 406 -17.77 -28.89 -7.29
N PRO A 407 -18.16 -29.77 -8.24
CA PRO A 407 -18.74 -31.08 -7.91
C PRO A 407 -17.83 -31.94 -7.02
N GLN A 408 -16.51 -31.89 -7.21
CA GLN A 408 -15.56 -32.61 -6.39
C GLN A 408 -15.43 -31.98 -4.99
N ILE A 409 -15.41 -30.63 -4.92
CA ILE A 409 -15.40 -29.89 -3.67
C ILE A 409 -16.70 -30.20 -2.89
N GLN A 410 -17.86 -30.11 -3.55
CA GLN A 410 -19.16 -30.36 -2.93
C GLN A 410 -19.29 -31.78 -2.38
N GLY A 411 -18.65 -32.78 -3.03
CA GLY A 411 -18.62 -34.18 -2.59
C GLY A 411 -17.57 -34.48 -1.52
N SER A 412 -16.74 -33.52 -1.14
CA SER A 412 -15.74 -33.72 -0.09
C SER A 412 -16.35 -33.52 1.30
N ARG A 413 -15.77 -34.18 2.32
CA ARG A 413 -16.21 -34.03 3.72
C ARG A 413 -15.55 -32.86 4.46
N ALA A 414 -14.59 -32.18 3.85
CA ALA A 414 -13.97 -30.96 4.34
C ALA A 414 -13.28 -30.23 3.18
N LEU A 415 -13.18 -28.93 3.26
CA LEU A 415 -12.49 -28.06 2.32
C LEU A 415 -11.35 -27.31 3.03
N ILE A 416 -10.18 -27.32 2.43
CA ILE A 416 -9.03 -26.51 2.85
C ILE A 416 -8.75 -25.51 1.72
N ILE A 417 -8.75 -24.22 2.04
CA ILE A 417 -8.43 -23.11 1.13
C ILE A 417 -7.09 -22.52 1.59
N ASP A 418 -6.08 -22.54 0.72
CA ASP A 418 -4.77 -22.01 1.04
C ASP A 418 -4.61 -20.58 0.52
N ASP A 419 -4.68 -19.62 1.44
CA ASP A 419 -4.47 -18.19 1.21
C ASP A 419 -3.10 -17.71 1.73
N ARG A 420 -2.14 -18.62 1.98
CA ARG A 420 -0.76 -18.29 2.33
C ARG A 420 0.06 -17.76 1.14
N ASN A 421 -0.61 -17.34 0.10
CA ASN A 421 -0.07 -16.76 -1.13
C ASN A 421 -0.99 -15.64 -1.62
N TYR A 422 -0.57 -14.94 -2.68
CA TYR A 422 -1.44 -13.94 -3.29
C TYR A 422 -2.37 -14.60 -4.30
N PRO A 423 -3.70 -14.40 -4.22
CA PRO A 423 -4.66 -14.99 -5.14
C PRO A 423 -4.36 -14.68 -6.60
N SER A 424 -4.44 -15.69 -7.47
CA SER A 424 -4.20 -15.51 -8.90
C SER A 424 -5.26 -14.66 -9.58
N GLU A 425 -6.50 -14.76 -9.10
CA GLU A 425 -7.65 -14.03 -9.60
C GLU A 425 -8.58 -13.61 -8.44
N PHE A 426 -9.35 -12.56 -8.65
CA PHE A 426 -10.36 -12.12 -7.68
C PHE A 426 -11.64 -12.95 -7.81
N VAL A 427 -11.71 -14.10 -7.11
CA VAL A 427 -12.77 -15.10 -7.22
C VAL A 427 -13.77 -15.11 -6.07
N ILE A 428 -13.70 -14.14 -5.16
CA ILE A 428 -14.48 -14.10 -3.92
C ILE A 428 -15.98 -14.32 -4.17
N HIS A 429 -16.56 -13.53 -5.07
CA HIS A 429 -18.01 -13.56 -5.32
C HIS A 429 -18.42 -14.92 -5.93
N ASP A 430 -17.65 -15.41 -6.88
CA ASP A 430 -17.91 -16.69 -7.54
C ASP A 430 -17.81 -17.85 -6.53
N PHE A 431 -16.77 -17.84 -5.69
CA PHE A 431 -16.57 -18.87 -4.67
C PHE A 431 -17.66 -18.82 -3.59
N CYS A 432 -18.00 -17.62 -3.10
CA CYS A 432 -19.06 -17.44 -2.11
C CYS A 432 -20.46 -17.83 -2.62
N ASN A 433 -20.71 -17.77 -3.94
CA ASN A 433 -21.96 -18.24 -4.53
C ASN A 433 -22.18 -19.75 -4.30
N TYR A 434 -21.11 -20.51 -4.23
CA TYR A 434 -21.14 -21.95 -3.94
C TYR A 434 -21.03 -22.25 -2.44
N LEU A 435 -20.19 -21.48 -1.75
CA LEU A 435 -19.84 -21.73 -0.36
C LEU A 435 -20.96 -21.35 0.61
N LEU A 436 -21.65 -20.20 0.38
CA LEU A 436 -22.57 -19.61 1.34
C LEU A 436 -24.04 -19.94 1.02
N PRO A 437 -24.89 -20.12 2.06
CA PRO A 437 -26.32 -20.39 1.85
C PRO A 437 -27.12 -19.17 1.39
N LYS A 438 -26.62 -17.96 1.67
CA LYS A 438 -27.27 -16.69 1.34
C LYS A 438 -26.24 -15.57 1.20
N PRO A 439 -26.60 -14.46 0.53
CA PRO A 439 -25.76 -13.28 0.49
C PRO A 439 -25.37 -12.83 1.90
N THR A 440 -24.08 -12.63 2.14
CA THR A 440 -23.53 -12.31 3.46
C THR A 440 -22.57 -11.14 3.35
N VAL A 441 -22.74 -10.14 4.23
CA VAL A 441 -21.81 -9.02 4.36
C VAL A 441 -20.62 -9.50 5.20
N PHE A 442 -19.41 -9.36 4.67
CA PHE A 442 -18.18 -9.79 5.35
C PHE A 442 -17.26 -8.63 5.70
N PHE A 443 -17.52 -7.42 5.19
CA PHE A 443 -16.74 -6.23 5.48
C PHE A 443 -17.61 -4.96 5.45
N HIS A 444 -17.07 -3.90 6.02
CA HIS A 444 -17.44 -2.51 5.77
C HIS A 444 -16.21 -1.78 5.23
N LEU A 445 -16.46 -0.72 4.47
CA LEU A 445 -15.37 0.10 3.95
C LEU A 445 -15.51 1.55 4.39
N THR A 446 -14.43 2.31 4.30
CA THR A 446 -14.49 3.76 4.42
C THR A 446 -13.99 4.42 3.15
N GLN A 447 -14.70 5.47 2.72
CA GLN A 447 -14.33 6.28 1.58
C GLN A 447 -13.99 7.71 2.02
N PRO A 448 -12.93 8.31 1.45
CA PRO A 448 -12.61 9.71 1.67
C PRO A 448 -13.59 10.63 0.95
N SER A 449 -13.65 11.89 1.40
CA SER A 449 -14.42 12.94 0.76
C SER A 449 -13.49 13.90 0.01
N THR A 450 -13.75 14.15 -1.26
CA THR A 450 -13.06 15.21 -2.02
C THR A 450 -13.62 16.61 -1.71
N GLU A 451 -14.87 16.71 -1.24
CA GLU A 451 -15.47 17.98 -0.83
C GLU A 451 -15.03 18.40 0.59
N GLN A 452 -14.74 17.43 1.45
CA GLN A 452 -14.25 17.63 2.81
C GLN A 452 -13.02 16.76 3.06
N PRO A 453 -11.84 17.10 2.51
CA PRO A 453 -10.62 16.32 2.68
C PRO A 453 -10.31 16.04 4.15
N GLY A 454 -10.04 14.77 4.49
CA GLY A 454 -9.88 14.30 5.86
C GLY A 454 -11.16 13.72 6.49
N LEU A 455 -12.32 13.88 5.85
CA LEU A 455 -13.53 13.17 6.22
C LEU A 455 -13.53 11.80 5.56
N PHE A 456 -13.71 10.75 6.36
CA PHE A 456 -13.95 9.38 5.88
C PHE A 456 -15.30 8.90 6.39
N ARG A 457 -16.14 8.41 5.48
CA ARG A 457 -17.46 7.86 5.79
C ARG A 457 -17.41 6.35 5.75
N ARG A 458 -18.08 5.72 6.70
CA ARG A 458 -18.37 4.28 6.62
C ARG A 458 -19.44 4.06 5.56
N GLU A 459 -19.15 3.16 4.63
CA GLU A 459 -20.08 2.77 3.58
C GLU A 459 -20.46 1.30 3.75
N ALA A 460 -21.73 1.00 3.48
CA ALA A 460 -22.20 -0.37 3.48
C ALA A 460 -21.58 -1.10 2.28
N ALA A 461 -20.99 -2.25 2.55
CA ALA A 461 -20.46 -3.11 1.50
C ALA A 461 -21.56 -3.99 0.91
N PRO A 462 -21.52 -4.29 -0.40
CA PRO A 462 -22.42 -5.27 -0.99
C PRO A 462 -22.13 -6.65 -0.39
N PRO A 463 -23.18 -7.46 -0.14
CA PRO A 463 -22.99 -8.82 0.31
C PRO A 463 -22.37 -9.70 -0.78
N SER A 464 -21.60 -10.69 -0.39
CA SER A 464 -21.06 -11.74 -1.26
C SER A 464 -21.88 -13.01 -1.16
N GLY A 465 -21.93 -13.79 -2.27
CA GLY A 465 -22.76 -14.99 -2.37
C GLY A 465 -24.16 -14.71 -2.91
N GLN A 466 -24.89 -15.77 -3.12
CA GLN A 466 -26.27 -15.77 -3.59
C GLN A 466 -27.14 -16.71 -2.72
N VAL A 467 -28.47 -16.69 -2.91
CA VAL A 467 -29.34 -17.70 -2.30
C VAL A 467 -29.03 -19.04 -2.93
N ASN A 468 -28.40 -19.94 -2.17
CA ASN A 468 -27.98 -21.26 -2.61
C ASN A 468 -28.73 -22.34 -1.81
N LYS A 469 -29.54 -23.16 -2.48
CA LYS A 469 -30.28 -24.27 -1.85
C LYS A 469 -29.40 -25.45 -1.48
N ASN A 470 -28.21 -25.55 -2.07
CA ASN A 470 -27.23 -26.59 -1.80
C ASN A 470 -25.83 -26.00 -1.55
N PRO A 471 -25.65 -25.18 -0.49
CA PRO A 471 -24.34 -24.64 -0.15
C PRO A 471 -23.42 -25.76 0.34
N TYR A 472 -22.12 -25.48 0.37
CA TYR A 472 -21.19 -26.33 1.10
C TYR A 472 -21.57 -26.38 2.59
N LYS A 473 -21.55 -27.57 3.22
CA LYS A 473 -22.07 -27.74 4.60
C LYS A 473 -21.00 -28.20 5.59
N ASP A 474 -19.91 -28.74 5.08
CA ASP A 474 -18.88 -29.34 5.91
C ASP A 474 -17.84 -28.29 6.40
N LYS A 475 -16.82 -28.73 7.10
CA LYS A 475 -15.79 -27.85 7.66
C LYS A 475 -14.95 -27.19 6.58
N VAL A 476 -14.64 -25.93 6.75
CA VAL A 476 -13.78 -25.12 5.86
C VAL A 476 -12.59 -24.60 6.64
N ALA A 477 -11.38 -25.05 6.36
CA ALA A 477 -10.14 -24.50 6.90
C ALA A 477 -9.54 -23.50 5.92
N ILE A 478 -9.22 -22.30 6.38
CA ILE A 478 -8.59 -21.25 5.59
C ILE A 478 -7.19 -21.04 6.14
N LEU A 479 -6.16 -21.35 5.34
CA LEU A 479 -4.76 -21.23 5.77
C LEU A 479 -4.24 -19.84 5.46
N VAL A 480 -3.63 -19.20 6.46
CA VAL A 480 -3.06 -17.85 6.32
C VAL A 480 -1.70 -17.74 7.02
N ASN A 481 -0.87 -16.81 6.58
CA ASN A 481 0.39 -16.43 7.23
C ASN A 481 0.76 -14.98 6.88
N GLU A 482 1.99 -14.57 7.16
CA GLU A 482 2.54 -13.25 6.87
C GLU A 482 2.61 -12.90 5.37
N GLN A 483 2.50 -13.88 4.47
CA GLN A 483 2.40 -13.67 3.03
C GLN A 483 0.98 -13.29 2.58
N SER A 484 -0.03 -13.63 3.39
CA SER A 484 -1.42 -13.24 3.15
C SER A 484 -1.56 -11.73 3.33
N GLN A 485 -1.68 -11.02 2.22
CA GLN A 485 -1.76 -9.56 2.17
C GLN A 485 -2.85 -9.11 1.19
N SER A 486 -3.55 -8.00 1.50
CA SER A 486 -4.47 -7.35 0.58
C SER A 486 -5.55 -8.32 0.10
N SER A 487 -5.60 -8.63 -1.21
CA SER A 487 -6.58 -9.56 -1.79
C SER A 487 -6.64 -10.91 -1.05
N ALA A 488 -5.53 -11.45 -0.54
CA ALA A 488 -5.54 -12.69 0.24
C ALA A 488 -6.26 -12.51 1.59
N GLU A 489 -6.04 -11.39 2.28
CA GLU A 489 -6.77 -11.07 3.50
C GLU A 489 -8.26 -10.90 3.23
N PHE A 490 -8.61 -10.22 2.13
CA PHE A 490 -9.99 -10.00 1.71
C PHE A 490 -10.72 -11.31 1.36
N HIS A 491 -10.04 -12.25 0.68
CA HIS A 491 -10.55 -13.61 0.41
C HIS A 491 -10.80 -14.37 1.72
N ALA A 492 -9.81 -14.40 2.61
CA ALA A 492 -9.94 -15.06 3.90
C ALA A 492 -11.09 -14.51 4.74
N MET A 493 -11.28 -13.17 4.78
CA MET A 493 -12.42 -12.54 5.45
C MET A 493 -13.77 -12.99 4.89
N ALA A 494 -13.87 -13.10 3.56
CA ALA A 494 -15.10 -13.55 2.91
C ALA A 494 -15.40 -15.02 3.24
N TYR A 495 -14.43 -15.89 3.11
CA TYR A 495 -14.57 -17.33 3.36
C TYR A 495 -14.82 -17.65 4.84
N GLN A 496 -14.26 -16.84 5.75
CA GLN A 496 -14.48 -16.95 7.19
C GLN A 496 -15.96 -16.77 7.59
N THR A 497 -16.80 -16.18 6.72
CA THR A 497 -18.25 -16.07 6.98
C THR A 497 -19.02 -17.37 6.85
N HIS A 498 -18.41 -18.42 6.31
CA HIS A 498 -19.02 -19.75 6.28
C HIS A 498 -19.23 -20.28 7.72
N PRO A 499 -20.42 -20.84 8.07
CA PRO A 499 -20.76 -21.19 9.46
C PRO A 499 -19.78 -22.18 10.12
N ASN A 500 -19.17 -23.05 9.32
CA ASN A 500 -18.23 -24.08 9.75
C ASN A 500 -16.78 -23.77 9.33
N ALA A 501 -16.44 -22.48 9.15
CA ALA A 501 -15.09 -22.08 8.81
C ALA A 501 -14.21 -21.81 10.03
N LYS A 502 -12.91 -22.08 9.88
CA LYS A 502 -11.84 -21.65 10.78
C LYS A 502 -10.66 -21.14 9.98
N VAL A 503 -10.13 -20.00 10.39
CA VAL A 503 -8.85 -19.47 9.91
C VAL A 503 -7.72 -20.06 10.76
N ILE A 504 -6.77 -20.72 10.10
CA ILE A 504 -5.68 -21.46 10.72
C ILE A 504 -4.34 -20.95 10.19
N GLY A 505 -3.42 -20.62 11.08
CA GLY A 505 -2.10 -20.14 10.69
C GLY A 505 -1.56 -19.05 11.60
N SER A 506 -0.95 -18.02 11.02
CA SER A 506 -0.33 -16.92 11.76
C SER A 506 -0.83 -15.55 11.30
N GLN A 507 -0.33 -14.48 11.95
CA GLN A 507 -0.70 -13.11 11.64
C GLN A 507 -0.42 -12.78 10.18
N THR A 508 -1.44 -12.26 9.49
CA THR A 508 -1.34 -11.77 8.11
C THR A 508 -0.69 -10.38 8.04
N ALA A 509 -0.45 -9.88 6.85
CA ALA A 509 0.28 -8.62 6.64
C ALA A 509 -0.41 -7.38 7.22
N GLY A 510 -1.70 -7.42 7.48
CA GLY A 510 -2.45 -6.32 8.08
C GLY A 510 -2.52 -5.08 7.19
N ALA A 511 -2.68 -5.27 5.89
CA ALA A 511 -2.85 -4.20 4.91
C ALA A 511 -3.80 -4.66 3.82
N ASP A 512 -5.05 -4.26 3.93
CA ASP A 512 -6.11 -4.59 2.97
C ASP A 512 -6.71 -3.32 2.34
N GLY A 513 -7.40 -3.48 1.23
CA GLY A 513 -8.05 -2.42 0.47
C GLY A 513 -7.24 -1.89 -0.73
N ASN A 514 -7.97 -1.25 -1.66
CA ASN A 514 -7.37 -0.68 -2.86
C ASN A 514 -6.35 0.40 -2.51
N VAL A 515 -5.24 0.39 -3.24
CA VAL A 515 -4.13 1.31 -3.02
C VAL A 515 -4.28 2.61 -3.80
N SER A 516 -3.76 3.70 -3.24
CA SER A 516 -3.61 5.00 -3.90
C SER A 516 -2.15 5.25 -4.20
N GLU A 517 -1.83 5.43 -5.48
CA GLU A 517 -0.46 5.69 -5.93
C GLU A 517 -0.07 7.16 -5.76
N ILE A 518 1.18 7.39 -5.40
CA ILE A 518 1.77 8.71 -5.20
C ILE A 518 3.07 8.80 -5.97
N ILE A 519 3.21 9.89 -6.74
CA ILE A 519 4.44 10.24 -7.45
C ILE A 519 5.11 11.39 -6.72
N LEU A 520 6.39 11.22 -6.38
CA LEU A 520 7.21 12.21 -5.69
C LEU A 520 8.33 12.72 -6.61
N PRO A 521 8.81 13.95 -6.38
CA PRO A 521 9.99 14.47 -7.05
C PRO A 521 11.18 13.49 -7.08
N GLY A 522 11.91 13.46 -8.19
CA GLY A 522 12.95 12.47 -8.44
C GLY A 522 12.41 11.14 -9.02
N GLY A 523 11.13 11.10 -9.41
CA GLY A 523 10.48 9.93 -10.00
C GLY A 523 10.20 8.80 -9.00
N LEU A 524 10.29 9.06 -7.70
CA LEU A 524 9.97 8.06 -6.68
C LEU A 524 8.48 7.77 -6.68
N LYS A 525 8.12 6.50 -6.66
CA LYS A 525 6.73 6.03 -6.60
C LYS A 525 6.47 5.32 -5.29
N THR A 526 5.39 5.69 -4.63
CA THR A 526 4.89 5.02 -3.44
C THR A 526 3.37 4.88 -3.51
N ARG A 527 2.79 4.23 -2.52
CA ARG A 527 1.33 4.08 -2.38
C ARG A 527 0.98 3.85 -0.93
N PHE A 528 -0.30 3.94 -0.61
CA PHE A 528 -0.87 3.53 0.67
C PHE A 528 -2.26 2.89 0.45
N SER A 529 -2.79 2.20 1.46
CA SER A 529 -4.17 1.72 1.47
C SER A 529 -5.12 2.91 1.34
N GLY A 530 -5.82 3.05 0.20
CA GLY A 530 -6.63 4.23 -0.13
C GLY A 530 -8.06 4.19 0.40
N ILE A 531 -8.56 2.99 0.74
CA ILE A 531 -9.83 2.77 1.42
C ILE A 531 -9.59 1.97 2.70
N GLY A 532 -10.40 2.21 3.71
CA GLY A 532 -10.35 1.42 4.94
C GLY A 532 -11.26 0.20 4.84
N ILE A 533 -10.75 -0.97 5.24
CA ILE A 533 -11.48 -2.23 5.32
C ILE A 533 -11.62 -2.62 6.79
N TYR A 534 -12.82 -3.03 7.18
CA TYR A 534 -13.18 -3.37 8.55
C TYR A 534 -14.07 -4.60 8.55
N TYR A 535 -14.02 -5.38 9.62
CA TYR A 535 -15.05 -6.39 9.86
C TYR A 535 -16.46 -5.76 9.99
N PRO A 536 -17.54 -6.52 9.75
CA PRO A 536 -18.91 -6.01 9.88
C PRO A 536 -19.24 -5.43 11.26
N ASP A 537 -18.57 -5.88 12.32
CA ASP A 537 -18.68 -5.36 13.68
C ASP A 537 -17.84 -4.11 13.95
N GLY A 538 -17.08 -3.64 12.94
CA GLY A 538 -16.23 -2.46 13.00
C GLY A 538 -14.82 -2.68 13.53
N ARG A 539 -14.40 -3.93 13.79
CA ARG A 539 -13.00 -4.26 14.13
C ARG A 539 -12.08 -3.91 12.98
N GLU A 540 -10.90 -3.42 13.33
CA GLU A 540 -9.85 -3.07 12.37
C GLU A 540 -9.24 -4.34 11.74
N THR A 541 -8.88 -4.26 10.45
CA THR A 541 -8.00 -5.22 9.77
C THR A 541 -6.60 -4.64 9.62
N GLN A 542 -6.50 -3.32 9.44
CA GLN A 542 -5.21 -2.63 9.32
C GLN A 542 -4.34 -2.88 10.54
N ARG A 543 -3.08 -3.22 10.31
CA ARG A 543 -2.05 -3.59 11.30
C ARG A 543 -2.30 -4.94 12.00
N VAL A 544 -3.54 -5.36 12.16
CA VAL A 544 -3.91 -6.58 12.89
C VAL A 544 -3.93 -7.79 11.96
N GLY A 545 -4.47 -7.62 10.76
CA GLY A 545 -4.71 -8.68 9.80
C GLY A 545 -6.05 -9.39 10.00
N VAL A 546 -6.20 -10.53 9.37
CA VAL A 546 -7.38 -11.39 9.50
C VAL A 546 -7.41 -12.05 10.88
N ALA A 547 -8.60 -12.20 11.45
CA ALA A 547 -8.77 -12.89 12.73
C ALA A 547 -8.46 -14.38 12.56
N VAL A 548 -7.42 -14.86 13.24
CA VAL A 548 -6.97 -16.27 13.22
C VAL A 548 -7.64 -17.01 14.36
N ASP A 549 -8.36 -18.09 14.05
CA ASP A 549 -9.04 -18.93 15.04
C ASP A 549 -8.11 -19.94 15.72
N ILE A 550 -7.19 -20.52 14.94
CA ILE A 550 -6.23 -21.53 15.42
C ILE A 550 -4.83 -21.06 15.02
N VAL A 551 -4.09 -20.59 16.01
CA VAL A 551 -2.72 -20.11 15.78
C VAL A 551 -1.77 -21.28 15.67
N VAL A 552 -1.04 -21.34 14.56
CA VAL A 552 0.04 -22.31 14.31
C VAL A 552 1.07 -21.67 13.37
N ARG A 553 2.34 -21.97 13.63
CA ARG A 553 3.46 -21.50 12.78
C ARG A 553 4.35 -22.68 12.44
N PRO A 554 5.01 -22.69 11.30
CA PRO A 554 6.06 -23.65 11.02
C PRO A 554 7.17 -23.56 12.06
N THR A 555 7.84 -24.68 12.30
CA THR A 555 9.05 -24.74 13.12
C THR A 555 10.24 -25.16 12.26
N ALA A 556 11.45 -24.78 12.65
CA ALA A 556 12.67 -25.22 11.98
C ALA A 556 12.76 -26.76 11.90
N ALA A 557 12.38 -27.45 12.99
CA ALA A 557 12.34 -28.90 13.03
C ALA A 557 11.27 -29.51 12.11
N GLY A 558 10.08 -28.89 12.00
CA GLY A 558 9.03 -29.30 11.07
C GLY A 558 9.48 -29.16 9.63
N LEU A 559 10.08 -28.02 9.27
CA LEU A 559 10.64 -27.78 7.94
C LEU A 559 11.76 -28.79 7.60
N ALA A 560 12.67 -29.06 8.53
CA ALA A 560 13.72 -30.07 8.37
C ALA A 560 13.15 -31.48 8.14
N ALA A 561 11.98 -31.78 8.72
CA ALA A 561 11.27 -33.05 8.53
C ALA A 561 10.37 -33.04 7.28
N GLY A 562 10.34 -31.98 6.48
CA GLY A 562 9.50 -31.84 5.28
C GLY A 562 8.00 -31.72 5.59
N LYS A 563 7.65 -31.23 6.79
CA LYS A 563 6.26 -31.09 7.25
C LYS A 563 5.70 -29.71 6.92
N ASP A 564 4.44 -29.67 6.54
CA ASP A 564 3.61 -28.47 6.53
C ASP A 564 2.72 -28.46 7.79
N GLU A 565 3.27 -27.96 8.91
CA GLU A 565 2.61 -27.98 10.23
C GLU A 565 1.29 -27.20 10.23
N VAL A 566 1.15 -26.18 9.36
CA VAL A 566 -0.11 -25.44 9.20
C VAL A 566 -1.16 -26.30 8.53
N LEU A 567 -0.80 -26.99 7.45
CA LEU A 567 -1.70 -27.95 6.77
C LEU A 567 -2.00 -29.15 7.66
N GLU A 568 -1.00 -29.69 8.37
CA GLU A 568 -1.20 -30.79 9.33
C GLU A 568 -2.21 -30.40 10.42
N ARG A 569 -2.09 -29.20 10.96
CA ARG A 569 -3.03 -28.66 11.97
C ARG A 569 -4.45 -28.51 11.41
N ALA A 570 -4.58 -28.06 10.15
CA ALA A 570 -5.88 -28.00 9.47
C ALA A 570 -6.47 -29.41 9.30
N LEU A 571 -5.67 -30.38 8.89
CA LEU A 571 -6.10 -31.78 8.76
C LEU A 571 -6.53 -32.37 10.10
N GLU A 572 -5.83 -32.08 11.19
CA GLU A 572 -6.25 -32.48 12.54
C GLU A 572 -7.62 -31.89 12.90
N TRP A 573 -7.80 -30.58 12.66
CA TRP A 573 -9.06 -29.90 12.98
C TRP A 573 -10.23 -30.43 12.12
N VAL A 574 -10.08 -30.62 10.81
CA VAL A 574 -11.17 -31.14 9.99
C VAL A 574 -11.49 -32.60 10.33
N ASN A 575 -10.53 -33.37 10.83
CA ASN A 575 -10.71 -34.74 11.30
C ASN A 575 -11.27 -34.85 12.73
N SER A 576 -11.19 -33.77 13.53
CA SER A 576 -11.74 -33.79 14.88
C SER A 576 -13.27 -33.79 14.84
N GLY A 577 -13.92 -34.52 15.72
CA GLY A 577 -15.37 -34.56 15.84
C GLY A 577 -16.01 -33.30 16.45
N LYS A 578 -15.23 -32.23 16.70
CA LYS A 578 -15.67 -30.98 17.35
C LYS A 578 -15.71 -29.82 16.36
#